data_f01df96f124fab9bf6552b3d91fa73ca
#
_entry.id   f01df96f124fab9bf6552b3d91fa73ca
#
_cell.length_a   1.000
_cell.length_b   1.000
_cell.length_c   1.000
_cell.angle_alpha   90.00
_cell.angle_beta   90.00
_cell.angle_gamma   90.00
#
_symmetry.space_group_name_H-M   'P 1'
#
loop_
_entity.id
_entity.type
_entity.pdbx_description
1 polymer ?
#
loop_
_entity_poly.entity_id
_entity_poly.type
_entity_poly.pdbx_seq_one_letter_code
_entity_poly.pdbx_strand_id
1 'polypeptide(L)'
;MKTAALLSLSILLGTGAAYAQQVSAGRSELMSSVPQTSRTVTDWYKQNVYDPNDNKIGEIMDVLLEPNGQANTAIIGVGGFLGAGEKDVAVKFDSIKSTMKDNKPYLTLDTNKDALKNAPGFKYDSSKTTWVPDNNSK
;
A
#
# COMPACT_ATOMS: atom_id res chain seq x y z
N MET A 1 36.02 79.75 -6.56
CA MET A 1 36.91 79.13 -5.60
C MET A 1 36.46 77.71 -5.34
N LYS A 2 37.05 76.82 -5.78
CA LYS A 2 37.38 75.46 -5.70
C LYS A 2 36.51 74.60 -4.76
N THR A 3 35.55 73.93 -5.31
CA THR A 3 34.84 72.82 -4.65
C THR A 3 35.22 71.56 -5.31
N ALA A 4 35.92 70.68 -4.60
CA ALA A 4 36.28 69.33 -5.01
C ALA A 4 35.09 68.41 -4.79
N ALA A 5 34.63 67.83 -5.88
CA ALA A 5 33.61 66.79 -5.81
C ALA A 5 34.31 65.41 -5.57
N LEU A 6 34.05 64.82 -4.44
CA LEU A 6 34.46 63.46 -4.14
C LEU A 6 33.36 62.51 -4.63
N LEU A 7 33.66 61.80 -5.72
CA LEU A 7 32.87 60.66 -6.19
C LEU A 7 33.18 59.45 -5.31
N SER A 8 32.29 59.10 -4.44
CA SER A 8 32.35 57.84 -3.72
C SER A 8 31.74 56.73 -4.59
N LEU A 9 32.61 55.88 -5.12
CA LEU A 9 32.24 54.70 -5.86
C LEU A 9 31.85 53.61 -4.83
N SER A 10 30.55 53.43 -4.63
CA SER A 10 30.04 52.31 -3.82
C SER A 10 30.08 51.02 -4.62
N ILE A 11 31.05 50.17 -4.35
CA ILE A 11 31.09 48.82 -4.85
C ILE A 11 30.09 47.97 -4.08
N LEU A 12 28.97 47.66 -4.70
CA LEU A 12 28.04 46.64 -4.21
C LEU A 12 28.69 45.30 -4.46
N LEU A 13 29.31 44.71 -3.43
CA LEU A 13 29.62 43.28 -3.43
C LEU A 13 28.29 42.52 -3.28
N GLY A 14 27.78 42.03 -4.41
CA GLY A 14 26.72 41.02 -4.42
C GLY A 14 27.30 39.71 -3.86
N THR A 15 27.06 39.46 -2.59
CA THR A 15 27.23 38.12 -2.02
C THR A 15 26.17 37.24 -2.62
N GLY A 16 26.52 36.60 -3.73
CA GLY A 16 25.77 35.42 -4.22
C GLY A 16 25.82 34.33 -3.16
N ALA A 17 24.80 34.27 -2.36
CA ALA A 17 24.59 33.06 -1.53
C ALA A 17 24.38 31.91 -2.50
N ALA A 18 25.43 31.14 -2.75
CA ALA A 18 25.34 29.84 -3.35
C ALA A 18 24.51 29.01 -2.39
N TYR A 19 23.23 28.87 -2.68
CA TYR A 19 22.40 27.83 -2.08
C TYR A 19 22.96 26.52 -2.58
N ALA A 20 23.92 25.97 -1.84
CA ALA A 20 24.28 24.58 -1.99
C ALA A 20 23.01 23.80 -1.68
N GLN A 21 22.34 23.34 -2.73
CA GLN A 21 21.33 22.29 -2.58
C GLN A 21 22.07 21.11 -2.01
N GLN A 22 21.99 20.95 -0.68
CA GLN A 22 22.35 19.68 -0.06
C GLN A 22 21.41 18.65 -0.68
N VAL A 23 21.93 17.93 -1.66
CA VAL A 23 21.40 16.63 -2.01
C VAL A 23 21.59 15.82 -0.74
N SER A 24 20.55 15.76 0.07
CA SER A 24 20.45 14.86 1.19
C SER A 24 20.47 13.47 0.57
N ALA A 25 21.67 12.90 0.44
CA ALA A 25 21.83 11.49 0.13
C ALA A 25 20.99 10.76 1.18
N GLY A 26 19.89 10.12 0.73
CA GLY A 26 18.85 9.59 1.59
C GLY A 26 19.44 8.69 2.68
N ARG A 27 19.63 9.26 3.85
CA ARG A 27 19.79 8.48 5.06
C ARG A 27 18.48 7.80 5.32
N SER A 28 18.49 6.47 5.35
CA SER A 28 17.35 5.72 5.85
C SER A 28 16.98 6.26 7.23
N GLU A 29 15.74 6.72 7.37
CA GLU A 29 15.24 7.20 8.64
C GLU A 29 14.91 6.00 9.51
N LEU A 30 15.62 5.88 10.63
CA LEU A 30 15.37 4.82 11.60
C LEU A 30 14.33 5.31 12.60
N MET A 31 13.25 4.56 12.75
CA MET A 31 12.18 4.87 13.70
C MET A 31 12.56 4.39 15.10
N SER A 32 12.35 5.23 16.09
CA SER A 32 12.52 4.89 17.51
C SER A 32 11.29 4.22 18.13
N SER A 33 10.15 4.28 17.46
CA SER A 33 8.88 3.67 17.89
C SER A 33 8.03 3.27 16.70
N VAL A 34 7.12 2.34 16.91
CA VAL A 34 6.12 1.91 15.92
C VAL A 34 4.76 2.50 16.29
N PRO A 35 3.99 3.06 15.32
CA PRO A 35 2.64 3.54 15.59
C PRO A 35 1.75 2.42 16.14
N GLN A 36 1.12 2.65 17.28
CA GLN A 36 0.31 1.63 17.98
C GLN A 36 -0.99 1.27 17.23
N THR A 37 -1.38 2.09 16.25
CA THR A 37 -2.53 1.84 15.38
C THR A 37 -2.19 0.98 14.16
N SER A 38 -0.91 0.71 13.93
CA SER A 38 -0.47 -0.12 12.80
C SER A 38 -0.94 -1.56 12.93
N ARG A 39 -1.21 -2.19 11.81
CA ARG A 39 -1.50 -3.62 11.71
C ARG A 39 -0.38 -4.29 10.94
N THR A 40 -0.08 -5.52 11.29
CA THR A 40 0.98 -6.26 10.61
C THR A 40 0.44 -6.95 9.35
N VAL A 41 1.25 -7.01 8.32
CA VAL A 41 0.92 -7.80 7.11
C VAL A 41 0.74 -9.28 7.47
N THR A 42 1.53 -9.77 8.42
CA THR A 42 1.44 -11.15 8.91
C THR A 42 0.09 -11.47 9.54
N ASP A 43 -0.52 -10.50 10.26
CA ASP A 43 -1.85 -10.68 10.85
C ASP A 43 -2.96 -10.72 9.78
N TRP A 44 -2.70 -10.15 8.61
CA TRP A 44 -3.65 -10.17 7.49
C TRP A 44 -3.54 -11.44 6.66
N TYR A 45 -2.34 -11.98 6.51
CA TYR A 45 -2.12 -13.18 5.71
C TYR A 45 -2.89 -14.37 6.28
N LYS A 46 -3.67 -15.04 5.45
CA LYS A 46 -4.59 -16.14 5.79
C LYS A 46 -5.71 -15.76 6.77
N GLN A 47 -5.94 -14.48 6.97
CA GLN A 47 -7.07 -14.02 7.77
C GLN A 47 -8.37 -14.16 6.98
N ASN A 48 -9.41 -14.63 7.67
CA ASN A 48 -10.75 -14.73 7.07
C ASN A 48 -11.34 -13.36 6.77
N VAL A 49 -12.04 -13.27 5.65
CA VAL A 49 -12.83 -12.09 5.24
C VAL A 49 -14.30 -12.43 5.30
N TYR A 50 -15.08 -11.53 5.87
CA TYR A 50 -16.50 -11.70 6.10
C TYR A 50 -17.32 -10.67 5.32
N ASP A 51 -18.54 -11.03 4.97
CA ASP A 51 -19.53 -10.08 4.46
C ASP A 51 -20.18 -9.28 5.60
N PRO A 52 -21.04 -8.28 5.30
CA PRO A 52 -21.75 -7.51 6.33
C PRO A 52 -22.70 -8.35 7.22
N ASN A 53 -23.01 -9.57 6.85
CA ASN A 53 -23.88 -10.48 7.58
C ASN A 53 -23.09 -11.54 8.38
N ASP A 54 -21.80 -11.33 8.63
CA ASP A 54 -20.90 -12.25 9.32
C ASP A 54 -20.67 -13.61 8.62
N ASN A 55 -20.97 -13.71 7.33
CA ASN A 55 -20.63 -14.93 6.57
C ASN A 55 -19.19 -14.84 6.07
N LYS A 56 -18.42 -15.90 6.28
CA LYS A 56 -17.08 -16.00 5.67
C LYS A 56 -17.22 -16.09 4.15
N ILE A 57 -16.59 -15.13 3.44
CA ILE A 57 -16.61 -15.04 1.98
C ILE A 57 -15.28 -15.39 1.34
N GLY A 58 -14.21 -15.43 2.11
CA GLY A 58 -12.88 -15.78 1.61
C GLY A 58 -11.80 -15.66 2.67
N GLU A 59 -10.57 -15.68 2.21
CA GLU A 59 -9.35 -15.60 3.04
C GLU A 59 -8.30 -14.78 2.32
N ILE A 60 -7.56 -13.94 3.03
CA ILE A 60 -6.47 -13.14 2.43
C ILE A 60 -5.33 -14.07 2.02
N MET A 61 -5.03 -14.11 0.74
CA MET A 61 -3.93 -14.90 0.17
C MET A 61 -2.67 -14.06 -0.02
N ASP A 62 -2.82 -12.77 -0.33
CA ASP A 62 -1.69 -11.87 -0.54
C ASP A 62 -2.13 -10.40 -0.43
N VAL A 63 -1.15 -9.52 -0.24
CA VAL A 63 -1.32 -8.06 -0.31
C VAL A 63 -0.27 -7.50 -1.24
N LEU A 64 -0.70 -6.84 -2.31
CA LEU A 64 0.18 -6.29 -3.32
C LEU A 64 0.56 -4.84 -2.97
N LEU A 65 1.84 -4.56 -3.06
CA LEU A 65 2.39 -3.24 -2.83
C LEU A 65 2.73 -2.57 -4.16
N GLU A 66 2.42 -1.29 -4.25
CA GLU A 66 2.90 -0.46 -5.36
C GLU A 66 4.39 -0.16 -5.23
N PRO A 67 5.05 0.34 -6.30
CA PRO A 67 6.47 0.71 -6.25
C PRO A 67 6.82 1.73 -5.15
N ASN A 68 5.86 2.54 -4.71
CA ASN A 68 6.00 3.48 -3.59
C ASN A 68 5.88 2.83 -2.21
N GLY A 69 5.64 1.50 -2.15
CA GLY A 69 5.47 0.74 -0.92
C GLY A 69 4.07 0.76 -0.31
N GLN A 70 3.09 1.39 -0.96
CA GLN A 70 1.71 1.42 -0.46
C GLN A 70 0.95 0.16 -0.86
N ALA A 71 0.15 -0.38 0.06
CA ALA A 71 -0.78 -1.47 -0.22
C ALA A 71 -1.92 -0.95 -1.12
N ASN A 72 -2.12 -1.60 -2.26
CA ASN A 72 -3.14 -1.22 -3.24
C ASN A 72 -4.21 -2.32 -3.40
N THR A 73 -3.79 -3.57 -3.45
CA THR A 73 -4.63 -4.71 -3.80
C THR A 73 -4.49 -5.80 -2.75
N ALA A 74 -5.59 -6.44 -2.39
CA ALA A 74 -5.58 -7.69 -1.68
C ALA A 74 -6.05 -8.82 -2.60
N ILE A 75 -5.40 -9.97 -2.51
CA ILE A 75 -5.83 -11.19 -3.15
C ILE A 75 -6.62 -12.00 -2.13
N ILE A 76 -7.83 -12.37 -2.51
CA ILE A 76 -8.75 -13.15 -1.66
C ILE A 76 -9.02 -14.50 -2.32
N GLY A 77 -8.70 -15.57 -1.63
CA GLY A 77 -9.09 -16.92 -2.02
C GLY A 77 -10.56 -17.16 -1.67
N VAL A 78 -11.36 -17.49 -2.67
CA VAL A 78 -12.81 -17.68 -2.56
C VAL A 78 -13.19 -19.08 -2.99
N GLY A 79 -14.01 -19.72 -2.20
CA GLY A 79 -14.40 -21.09 -2.45
C GLY A 79 -13.56 -22.06 -1.61
N GLY A 80 -13.40 -23.30 -2.05
CA GLY A 80 -12.50 -24.22 -1.37
C GLY A 80 -13.14 -25.00 -0.23
N PHE A 81 -14.37 -25.45 -0.37
CA PHE A 81 -14.80 -26.64 0.35
C PHE A 81 -14.10 -27.83 -0.26
N LEU A 82 -13.24 -28.47 0.51
CA LEU A 82 -12.53 -29.72 0.15
C LEU A 82 -11.51 -29.59 -0.99
N GLY A 83 -10.83 -28.44 -1.14
CA GLY A 83 -9.73 -28.27 -2.11
C GLY A 83 -10.17 -28.25 -3.59
N ALA A 84 -11.47 -28.26 -3.87
CA ALA A 84 -12.00 -28.16 -5.22
C ALA A 84 -12.55 -26.76 -5.49
N GLY A 85 -11.97 -26.01 -6.46
CA GLY A 85 -12.54 -24.79 -7.01
C GLY A 85 -12.27 -23.52 -6.23
N GLU A 86 -11.15 -23.41 -5.51
CA GLU A 86 -10.69 -22.13 -4.98
C GLU A 86 -10.32 -21.20 -6.14
N LYS A 87 -10.85 -19.98 -6.09
CA LYS A 87 -10.55 -18.92 -7.03
C LYS A 87 -9.95 -17.74 -6.27
N ASP A 88 -8.80 -17.27 -6.73
CA ASP A 88 -8.19 -16.06 -6.21
C ASP A 88 -8.72 -14.85 -6.97
N VAL A 89 -9.27 -13.89 -6.25
CA VAL A 89 -9.81 -12.64 -6.78
C VAL A 89 -9.07 -11.44 -6.22
N ALA A 90 -8.95 -10.39 -7.01
CA ALA A 90 -8.30 -9.15 -6.59
C ALA A 90 -9.36 -8.11 -6.18
N VAL A 91 -9.17 -7.51 -5.02
CA VAL A 91 -9.99 -6.40 -4.52
C VAL A 91 -9.11 -5.22 -4.12
N LYS A 92 -9.66 -4.02 -4.13
CA LYS A 92 -8.93 -2.86 -3.58
C LYS A 92 -8.67 -3.06 -2.10
N PHE A 93 -7.44 -2.85 -1.68
CA PHE A 93 -7.04 -2.98 -0.28
C PHE A 93 -7.89 -2.09 0.64
N ASP A 94 -8.16 -0.84 0.23
CA ASP A 94 -8.96 0.13 0.98
C ASP A 94 -10.43 -0.26 1.16
N SER A 95 -10.92 -1.20 0.36
CA SER A 95 -12.29 -1.70 0.49
C SER A 95 -12.47 -2.66 1.66
N ILE A 96 -11.37 -3.20 2.18
CA ILE A 96 -11.39 -4.11 3.32
C ILE A 96 -11.32 -3.31 4.60
N LYS A 97 -12.36 -3.41 5.43
CA LYS A 97 -12.37 -2.81 6.76
C LYS A 97 -11.79 -3.77 7.77
N SER A 98 -10.85 -3.29 8.59
CA SER A 98 -10.26 -4.05 9.68
C SER A 98 -10.72 -3.51 11.02
N THR A 99 -11.31 -4.36 11.82
CA THR A 99 -11.64 -4.12 13.23
C THR A 99 -10.99 -5.16 14.11
N MET A 100 -11.12 -5.06 15.42
CA MET A 100 -10.65 -6.07 16.34
C MET A 100 -11.85 -6.79 16.96
N LYS A 101 -11.84 -8.13 16.92
CA LYS A 101 -12.82 -8.98 17.57
C LYS A 101 -12.04 -10.06 18.35
N ASP A 102 -12.24 -10.14 19.63
CA ASP A 102 -11.51 -11.08 20.51
C ASP A 102 -9.97 -11.00 20.38
N ASN A 103 -9.45 -9.77 20.34
CA ASN A 103 -8.02 -9.47 20.16
C ASN A 103 -7.41 -9.99 18.83
N LYS A 104 -8.25 -10.30 17.85
CA LYS A 104 -7.81 -10.71 16.50
C LYS A 104 -8.33 -9.73 15.45
N PRO A 105 -7.60 -9.53 14.36
CA PRO A 105 -8.11 -8.78 13.21
C PRO A 105 -9.39 -9.44 12.69
N TYR A 106 -10.42 -8.63 12.51
CA TYR A 106 -11.68 -9.03 11.91
C TYR A 106 -11.88 -8.21 10.64
N LEU A 107 -11.78 -8.89 9.50
CA LEU A 107 -11.80 -8.25 8.19
C LEU A 107 -13.18 -8.38 7.56
N THR A 108 -13.74 -7.26 7.12
CA THR A 108 -15.02 -7.23 6.41
C THR A 108 -14.89 -6.55 5.06
N LEU A 109 -15.62 -7.08 4.09
CA LEU A 109 -15.72 -6.55 2.74
C LEU A 109 -17.21 -6.43 2.38
N ASP A 110 -17.62 -5.27 1.89
CA ASP A 110 -19.01 -5.01 1.50
C ASP A 110 -19.32 -5.65 0.14
N THR A 111 -19.44 -6.96 0.15
CA THR A 111 -19.77 -7.80 -0.99
C THR A 111 -20.32 -9.13 -0.48
N ASN A 112 -20.61 -10.05 -1.38
CA ASN A 112 -21.03 -11.41 -1.03
C ASN A 112 -20.19 -12.45 -1.79
N LYS A 113 -20.29 -13.70 -1.35
CA LYS A 113 -19.51 -14.81 -1.92
C LYS A 113 -19.79 -15.04 -3.40
N ASP A 114 -21.02 -14.84 -3.84
CA ASP A 114 -21.40 -15.06 -5.25
C ASP A 114 -20.79 -14.00 -6.16
N ALA A 115 -20.78 -12.74 -5.72
CA ALA A 115 -20.10 -11.66 -6.45
C ALA A 115 -18.59 -11.95 -6.60
N LEU A 116 -17.93 -12.43 -5.56
CA LEU A 116 -16.53 -12.83 -5.62
C LEU A 116 -16.31 -14.03 -6.55
N LYS A 117 -17.18 -15.03 -6.50
CA LYS A 117 -17.11 -16.19 -7.40
C LYS A 117 -17.24 -15.80 -8.88
N ASN A 118 -18.03 -14.77 -9.18
CA ASN A 118 -18.24 -14.28 -10.54
C ASN A 118 -17.17 -13.25 -10.99
N ALA A 119 -16.33 -12.78 -10.08
CA ALA A 119 -15.24 -11.87 -10.41
C ALA A 119 -14.14 -12.56 -11.24
N PRO A 120 -13.32 -11.81 -11.98
CA PRO A 120 -12.15 -12.37 -12.66
C PRO A 120 -11.20 -13.05 -11.67
N GLY A 121 -10.69 -14.23 -12.06
CA GLY A 121 -9.70 -14.95 -11.27
C GLY A 121 -8.28 -14.53 -11.60
N PHE A 122 -7.39 -14.73 -10.63
CA PHE A 122 -5.96 -14.46 -10.75
C PHE A 122 -5.16 -15.66 -10.28
N LYS A 123 -3.91 -15.76 -10.73
CA LYS A 123 -2.95 -16.75 -10.27
C LYS A 123 -1.58 -16.13 -10.10
N TYR A 124 -0.81 -16.65 -9.16
CA TYR A 124 0.57 -16.21 -8.98
C TYR A 124 1.47 -16.78 -10.08
N ASP A 125 2.21 -15.90 -10.74
CA ASP A 125 3.21 -16.24 -11.75
C ASP A 125 4.61 -16.03 -11.16
N SER A 126 5.26 -17.12 -10.77
CA SER A 126 6.59 -17.09 -10.15
C SER A 126 7.68 -16.57 -11.10
N SER A 127 7.48 -16.66 -12.42
CA SER A 127 8.44 -16.15 -13.40
C SER A 127 8.41 -14.62 -13.47
N LYS A 128 7.27 -14.02 -13.17
CA LYS A 128 7.04 -12.56 -13.12
C LYS A 128 7.02 -12.02 -11.69
N THR A 129 7.07 -12.90 -10.68
CA THR A 129 6.97 -12.56 -9.26
C THR A 129 5.74 -11.69 -8.94
N THR A 130 4.63 -11.96 -9.59
CA THR A 130 3.37 -11.22 -9.40
C THR A 130 2.15 -12.05 -9.74
N TRP A 131 0.98 -11.52 -9.43
CA TRP A 131 -0.31 -12.09 -9.79
C TRP A 131 -0.72 -11.65 -11.19
N VAL A 132 -1.21 -12.59 -12.00
CA VAL A 132 -1.66 -12.37 -13.37
C VAL A 132 -3.08 -12.92 -13.54
N PRO A 133 -3.86 -12.41 -14.52
CA PRO A 133 -5.18 -12.96 -14.80
C PRO A 133 -5.13 -14.48 -15.06
N ASP A 134 -6.04 -15.21 -14.46
CA ASP A 134 -6.23 -16.63 -14.73
C ASP A 134 -7.37 -16.81 -15.73
N ASN A 135 -7.02 -16.94 -16.99
CA ASN A 135 -7.99 -17.09 -18.08
C ASN A 135 -8.76 -18.44 -18.04
N ASN A 136 -8.36 -19.34 -17.16
CA ASN A 136 -9.01 -20.66 -16.99
C ASN A 136 -9.99 -20.69 -15.81
N SER A 137 -10.03 -19.63 -14.97
CA SER A 137 -10.98 -19.53 -13.89
C SER A 137 -12.33 -19.04 -14.41
N LYS A 138 -13.28 -19.92 -14.59
CA LYS A 138 -14.69 -19.61 -14.85
C LYS A 138 -15.49 -19.63 -13.56
#